data_a7a7b49aa1587ef4a4b72ad4eec369ff
#
_entry.id   a7a7b49aa1587ef4a4b72ad4eec369ff
#
_cell.length_a   1.000
_cell.length_b   1.000
_cell.length_c   1.000
_cell.angle_alpha   90.00
_cell.angle_beta   90.00
_cell.angle_gamma   90.00
#
_symmetry.space_group_name_H-M   'P 1'
#
loop_
_entity.id
_entity.type
_entity.pdbx_description
1 polymer ?
#
loop_
_entity_poly.entity_id
_entity_poly.type
_entity_poly.pdbx_seq_one_letter_code
_entity_poly.pdbx_strand_id
1 'polypeptide(L)'
;TVETGKPVLAIEGDSAFGFSGMEVETICRYNLPVCVVIFNNDGIYRGDGVNLGGGDDPATTAFVKGSRYDKMIEGFGGIGVNATTPDELKRAVDAAMNSGKPTLINAVIDPAAGSESGNIGNLNPKSALAKKGAA
;
A
#
# COMPACT_ATOMS: atom_id res chain seq x y z
N THR A 1 -16.10 -8.86 0.36
CA THR A 1 -16.00 -10.29 0.68
C THR A 1 -17.22 -10.85 1.41
N VAL A 2 -17.85 -10.09 2.32
CA VAL A 2 -18.99 -10.56 3.12
C VAL A 2 -20.17 -10.98 2.24
N GLU A 3 -20.52 -10.21 1.22
CA GLU A 3 -21.67 -10.51 0.35
C GLU A 3 -21.38 -11.61 -0.68
N THR A 4 -20.16 -11.69 -1.18
CA THR A 4 -19.81 -12.55 -2.32
C THR A 4 -19.04 -13.81 -1.93
N GLY A 5 -18.51 -13.86 -0.71
CA GLY A 5 -17.59 -14.91 -0.26
C GLY A 5 -16.23 -14.92 -0.98
N LYS A 6 -16.00 -13.97 -1.90
CA LYS A 6 -14.77 -13.93 -2.69
C LYS A 6 -13.65 -13.23 -1.95
N PRO A 7 -12.38 -13.64 -2.15
CA PRO A 7 -11.22 -12.88 -1.67
C PRO A 7 -11.21 -11.46 -2.24
N VAL A 8 -10.71 -10.53 -1.43
CA VAL A 8 -10.54 -9.12 -1.82
C VAL A 8 -9.07 -8.75 -1.71
N LEU A 9 -8.55 -8.09 -2.74
CA LEU A 9 -7.26 -7.44 -2.72
C LEU A 9 -7.50 -5.92 -2.56
N ALA A 10 -7.01 -5.35 -1.45
CA ALA A 10 -6.96 -3.92 -1.19
C ALA A 10 -5.53 -3.43 -1.37
N ILE A 11 -5.35 -2.32 -2.09
CA ILE A 11 -4.03 -1.72 -2.34
C ILE A 11 -4.08 -0.28 -1.83
N GLU A 12 -3.18 0.05 -0.91
CA GLU A 12 -3.15 1.34 -0.22
C GLU A 12 -1.72 1.86 -0.10
N GLY A 13 -1.56 3.16 0.03
CA GLY A 13 -0.31 3.74 0.51
C GLY A 13 -0.24 3.69 2.03
N ASP A 14 0.97 3.76 2.59
CA ASP A 14 1.20 3.79 4.04
C ASP A 14 0.45 4.92 4.74
N SER A 15 0.35 6.09 4.11
CA SER A 15 -0.41 7.22 4.65
C SER A 15 -1.92 6.98 4.64
N ALA A 16 -2.47 6.38 3.59
CA ALA A 16 -3.89 6.05 3.51
C ALA A 16 -4.26 4.98 4.55
N PHE A 17 -3.43 3.95 4.68
CA PHE A 17 -3.57 2.91 5.69
C PHE A 17 -3.58 3.49 7.11
N GLY A 18 -2.80 4.54 7.37
CA GLY A 18 -2.72 5.20 8.68
C GLY A 18 -4.06 5.75 9.19
N PHE A 19 -5.03 6.04 8.31
CA PHE A 19 -6.35 6.54 8.72
C PHE A 19 -7.22 5.50 9.42
N SER A 20 -7.08 4.22 9.06
CA SER A 20 -7.90 3.15 9.61
C SER A 20 -7.18 1.82 9.70
N GLY A 21 -5.88 1.84 9.90
CA GLY A 21 -5.05 0.64 9.96
C GLY A 21 -5.49 -0.39 11.01
N MET A 22 -6.19 0.05 12.07
CA MET A 22 -6.76 -0.84 13.09
C MET A 22 -7.90 -1.73 12.57
N GLU A 23 -8.46 -1.45 11.39
CA GLU A 23 -9.45 -2.33 10.77
C GLU A 23 -8.89 -3.72 10.39
N VAL A 24 -7.57 -3.88 10.41
CA VAL A 24 -6.97 -5.22 10.29
C VAL A 24 -7.39 -6.15 11.45
N GLU A 25 -7.71 -5.60 12.62
CA GLU A 25 -8.30 -6.37 13.71
C GLU A 25 -9.66 -6.92 13.31
N THR A 26 -10.52 -6.09 12.72
CA THR A 26 -11.84 -6.49 12.23
C THR A 26 -11.72 -7.59 11.17
N ILE A 27 -10.77 -7.44 10.23
CA ILE A 27 -10.47 -8.44 9.19
C ILE A 27 -10.08 -9.78 9.85
N CYS A 28 -9.22 -9.75 10.86
CA CYS A 28 -8.79 -10.95 11.57
C CYS A 28 -9.92 -11.56 12.42
N ARG A 29 -10.64 -10.75 13.17
CA ARG A 29 -11.74 -11.19 14.06
C ARG A 29 -12.81 -11.97 13.31
N TYR A 30 -13.15 -11.52 12.10
CA TYR A 30 -14.14 -12.19 11.26
C TYR A 30 -13.53 -13.18 10.24
N ASN A 31 -12.21 -13.39 10.32
CA ASN A 31 -11.46 -14.26 9.39
C ASN A 31 -11.82 -13.98 7.92
N LEU A 32 -11.87 -12.69 7.55
CA LEU A 32 -12.24 -12.28 6.21
C LEU A 32 -11.10 -12.58 5.22
N PRO A 33 -11.38 -13.13 4.03
CA PRO A 33 -10.38 -13.37 3.00
C PRO A 33 -9.97 -12.06 2.31
N VAL A 34 -9.30 -11.20 3.07
CA VAL A 34 -8.81 -9.89 2.60
C VAL A 34 -7.29 -9.91 2.62
N CYS A 35 -6.69 -9.56 1.49
CA CYS A 35 -5.27 -9.25 1.36
C CYS A 35 -5.11 -7.74 1.23
N VAL A 36 -4.46 -7.11 2.19
CA VAL A 36 -4.09 -5.69 2.14
C VAL A 36 -2.64 -5.58 1.71
N VAL A 37 -2.37 -4.85 0.63
CA VAL A 37 -1.02 -4.49 0.19
C VAL A 37 -0.79 -3.02 0.51
N ILE A 38 0.24 -2.74 1.29
CA ILE A 38 0.64 -1.38 1.62
C ILE A 38 1.90 -1.04 0.83
N PHE A 39 1.80 -0.07 -0.08
CA PHE A 39 2.98 0.54 -0.68
C PHE A 39 3.60 1.50 0.32
N ASN A 40 4.69 1.04 0.93
CA ASN A 40 5.39 1.74 1.99
C ASN A 40 6.61 2.48 1.43
N ASN A 41 6.51 3.81 1.38
CA ASN A 41 7.59 4.72 1.03
C ASN A 41 8.02 5.62 2.19
N ASP A 42 7.66 5.25 3.43
CA ASP A 42 7.98 5.96 4.66
C ASP A 42 7.42 7.39 4.74
N GLY A 43 6.23 7.62 4.13
CA GLY A 43 5.61 8.95 4.28
C GLY A 43 4.56 9.32 3.25
N ILE A 44 4.10 10.56 3.36
CA ILE A 44 3.12 11.16 2.45
C ILE A 44 3.84 11.65 1.19
N TYR A 45 3.30 11.38 0.01
CA TYR A 45 3.81 11.79 -1.31
C TYR A 45 5.17 11.18 -1.66
N ARG A 46 6.27 11.84 -1.29
CA ARG A 46 7.65 11.43 -1.60
C ARG A 46 8.35 10.74 -0.44
N GLY A 47 7.59 10.35 0.59
CA GLY A 47 8.17 9.74 1.77
C GLY A 47 9.22 10.63 2.43
N ASP A 48 10.36 10.06 2.77
CA ASP A 48 11.46 10.76 3.43
C ASP A 48 12.23 11.73 2.50
N GLY A 49 11.98 11.70 1.18
CA GLY A 49 12.56 12.66 0.23
C GLY A 49 12.20 14.11 0.51
N VAL A 50 11.14 14.36 1.29
CA VAL A 50 10.76 15.70 1.76
C VAL A 50 11.53 16.10 3.01
N ASN A 51 12.16 15.15 3.71
CA ASN A 51 12.92 15.35 4.93
C ASN A 51 14.38 14.88 4.76
N LEU A 52 15.07 15.47 3.78
CA LEU A 52 16.45 15.09 3.42
C LEU A 52 17.46 15.25 4.57
N GLY A 53 17.16 16.04 5.60
CA GLY A 53 18.04 16.33 6.72
C GLY A 53 17.99 15.31 7.85
N GLY A 54 16.91 14.50 7.94
CA GLY A 54 16.72 13.48 8.98
C GLY A 54 17.04 13.98 10.39
N GLY A 55 16.62 15.19 10.73
CA GLY A 55 16.97 15.82 11.99
C GLY A 55 16.01 15.47 13.13
N ASP A 56 16.25 16.06 14.29
CA ASP A 56 15.42 15.91 15.50
C ASP A 56 13.98 16.44 15.34
N ASP A 57 13.70 17.13 14.23
CA ASP A 57 12.38 17.66 13.87
C ASP A 57 12.02 17.21 12.44
N PRO A 58 11.57 15.96 12.26
CA PRO A 58 11.18 15.47 10.94
C PRO A 58 9.96 16.22 10.40
N ALA A 59 9.89 16.36 9.07
CA ALA A 59 8.72 16.95 8.43
C ALA A 59 7.46 16.12 8.79
N THR A 60 6.33 16.82 8.95
CA THR A 60 5.04 16.18 9.30
C THR A 60 4.56 15.15 8.27
N THR A 61 5.15 15.16 7.08
CA THR A 61 4.88 14.20 5.99
C THR A 61 5.80 12.97 6.02
N ALA A 62 6.87 13.00 6.83
CA ALA A 62 7.79 11.87 6.98
C ALA A 62 7.29 10.95 8.10
N PHE A 63 7.30 9.65 7.82
CA PHE A 63 6.93 8.63 8.80
C PHE A 63 8.17 8.00 9.42
N VAL A 64 7.94 7.14 10.40
CA VAL A 64 9.02 6.35 11.00
C VAL A 64 9.62 5.46 9.92
N LYS A 65 10.90 5.65 9.65
CA LYS A 65 11.61 4.94 8.60
C LYS A 65 11.64 3.44 8.84
N GLY A 66 11.34 2.68 7.79
CA GLY A 66 11.36 1.23 7.85
C GLY A 66 10.23 0.63 8.69
N SER A 67 9.10 1.33 8.81
CA SER A 67 7.93 0.83 9.52
C SER A 67 7.47 -0.52 8.98
N ARG A 68 7.14 -1.42 9.89
CA ARG A 68 6.75 -2.80 9.60
C ARG A 68 5.25 -2.99 9.83
N TYR A 69 4.46 -2.58 8.85
CA TYR A 69 3.00 -2.70 8.90
C TYR A 69 2.53 -4.16 8.91
N ASP A 70 3.30 -5.07 8.31
CA ASP A 70 3.04 -6.51 8.37
C ASP A 70 2.95 -7.05 9.80
N LYS A 71 3.66 -6.45 10.75
CA LYS A 71 3.60 -6.85 12.16
C LYS A 71 2.30 -6.48 12.86
N MET A 72 1.55 -5.52 12.34
CA MET A 72 0.26 -5.16 12.92
C MET A 72 -0.75 -6.31 12.81
N ILE A 73 -0.87 -6.92 11.65
CA ILE A 73 -1.82 -8.02 11.45
C ILE A 73 -1.38 -9.29 12.18
N GLU A 74 -0.07 -9.53 12.30
CA GLU A 74 0.46 -10.65 13.09
C GLU A 74 0.03 -10.55 14.56
N GLY A 75 -0.02 -9.33 15.13
CA GLY A 75 -0.52 -9.08 16.47
C GLY A 75 -1.98 -9.49 16.68
N PHE A 76 -2.75 -9.61 15.62
CA PHE A 76 -4.14 -10.07 15.63
C PHE A 76 -4.31 -11.50 15.09
N GLY A 77 -3.21 -12.21 14.85
CA GLY A 77 -3.21 -13.61 14.39
C GLY A 77 -3.39 -13.80 12.89
N GLY A 78 -3.33 -12.73 12.10
CA GLY A 78 -3.29 -12.80 10.64
C GLY A 78 -1.88 -13.05 10.10
N ILE A 79 -1.76 -13.09 8.78
CA ILE A 79 -0.50 -13.34 8.07
C ILE A 79 0.13 -12.00 7.68
N GLY A 80 1.33 -11.71 8.23
CA GLY A 80 2.14 -10.57 7.84
C GLY A 80 3.26 -10.98 6.88
N VAL A 81 3.48 -10.21 5.83
CA VAL A 81 4.58 -10.42 4.87
C VAL A 81 5.28 -9.08 4.61
N ASN A 82 6.61 -9.07 4.66
CA ASN A 82 7.40 -7.94 4.21
C ASN A 82 8.01 -8.28 2.85
N ALA A 83 7.65 -7.52 1.82
CA ALA A 83 8.14 -7.69 0.47
C ALA A 83 9.03 -6.51 0.07
N THR A 84 10.24 -6.79 -0.40
CA THR A 84 11.25 -5.79 -0.81
C THR A 84 11.56 -5.89 -2.30
N THR A 85 11.01 -6.90 -2.97
CA THR A 85 11.16 -7.10 -4.42
C THR A 85 9.80 -7.38 -5.07
N PRO A 86 9.65 -7.07 -6.38
CA PRO A 86 8.43 -7.41 -7.12
C PRO A 86 8.07 -8.89 -7.08
N ASP A 87 9.06 -9.77 -7.12
CA ASP A 87 8.85 -11.21 -7.08
C ASP A 87 8.34 -11.69 -5.71
N GLU A 88 8.84 -11.10 -4.62
CA GLU A 88 8.31 -11.37 -3.27
C GLU A 88 6.88 -10.89 -3.14
N LEU A 89 6.58 -9.67 -3.62
CA LEU A 89 5.24 -9.13 -3.61
C LEU A 89 4.27 -10.04 -4.38
N LYS A 90 4.66 -10.43 -5.61
CA LYS A 90 3.84 -11.31 -6.43
C LYS A 90 3.53 -12.63 -5.73
N ARG A 91 4.56 -13.31 -5.19
CA ARG A 91 4.37 -14.57 -4.45
C ARG A 91 3.48 -14.41 -3.23
N ALA A 92 3.64 -13.31 -2.49
CA ALA A 92 2.85 -13.04 -1.30
C ALA A 92 1.37 -12.81 -1.65
N VAL A 93 1.08 -12.05 -2.71
CA VAL A 93 -0.29 -11.83 -3.19
C VAL A 93 -0.92 -13.13 -3.67
N ASP A 94 -0.20 -13.91 -4.50
CA ASP A 94 -0.70 -15.21 -4.99
C ASP A 94 -1.03 -16.15 -3.81
N ALA A 95 -0.15 -16.21 -2.81
CA ALA A 95 -0.37 -17.04 -1.61
C ALA A 95 -1.57 -16.56 -0.79
N ALA A 96 -1.71 -15.25 -0.58
CA ALA A 96 -2.82 -14.66 0.16
C ALA A 96 -4.16 -14.94 -0.51
N MET A 97 -4.26 -14.69 -1.81
CA MET A 97 -5.49 -14.89 -2.58
C MET A 97 -5.90 -16.36 -2.64
N ASN A 98 -4.94 -17.28 -2.69
CA ASN A 98 -5.22 -18.73 -2.69
C ASN A 98 -5.57 -19.27 -1.30
N SER A 99 -4.98 -18.73 -0.23
CA SER A 99 -5.24 -19.20 1.14
C SER A 99 -6.58 -18.73 1.68
N GLY A 100 -7.09 -17.61 1.19
CA GLY A 100 -8.28 -16.94 1.72
C GLY A 100 -8.16 -16.49 3.18
N LYS A 101 -6.93 -16.33 3.69
CA LYS A 101 -6.68 -15.90 5.07
C LYS A 101 -6.41 -14.40 5.15
N PRO A 102 -6.77 -13.74 6.26
CA PRO A 102 -6.38 -12.37 6.55
C PRO A 102 -4.89 -12.16 6.34
N THR A 103 -4.50 -11.33 5.39
CA THR A 103 -3.09 -11.11 5.05
C THR A 103 -2.81 -9.62 4.86
N LEU A 104 -1.69 -9.15 5.40
CA LEU A 104 -1.17 -7.80 5.15
C LEU A 104 0.25 -7.89 4.63
N ILE A 105 0.48 -7.30 3.47
CA ILE A 105 1.79 -7.27 2.81
C ILE A 105 2.33 -5.85 2.89
N ASN A 106 3.43 -5.67 3.61
CA ASN A 106 4.21 -4.44 3.59
C ASN A 106 5.14 -4.47 2.38
N ALA A 107 4.77 -3.81 1.31
CA ALA A 107 5.58 -3.69 0.09
C ALA A 107 6.46 -2.45 0.20
N VAL A 108 7.73 -2.66 0.51
CA VAL A 108 8.72 -1.57 0.60
C VAL A 108 9.06 -1.08 -0.80
N ILE A 109 8.80 0.19 -1.06
CA ILE A 109 9.10 0.83 -2.34
C ILE A 109 10.15 1.93 -2.15
N ASP A 110 10.86 2.27 -3.21
CA ASP A 110 11.83 3.35 -3.20
C ASP A 110 11.11 4.71 -3.14
N PRO A 111 11.27 5.48 -2.05
CA PRO A 111 10.64 6.80 -1.91
C PRO A 111 11.13 7.80 -2.97
N ALA A 112 12.31 7.57 -3.58
CA ALA A 112 12.89 8.41 -4.61
C ALA A 112 12.51 7.99 -6.04
N ALA A 113 11.91 6.82 -6.23
CA ALA A 113 11.60 6.24 -7.54
C ALA A 113 10.45 6.95 -8.29
N GLY A 114 10.44 8.23 -8.28
CA GLY A 114 9.55 9.03 -9.10
C GLY A 114 8.19 9.30 -8.46
N SER A 115 7.67 10.46 -8.73
CA SER A 115 6.26 10.75 -8.53
C SER A 115 5.53 10.26 -9.77
N GLU A 116 4.53 9.41 -9.62
CA GLU A 116 3.49 9.40 -10.64
C GLU A 116 3.07 10.86 -10.84
N SER A 117 3.26 11.35 -12.05
CA SER A 117 2.60 12.60 -12.41
C SER A 117 1.12 12.28 -12.29
N GLY A 118 0.46 12.80 -11.26
CA GLY A 118 -0.98 12.64 -11.05
C GLY A 118 -1.81 13.27 -12.16
N ASN A 119 -1.39 13.11 -13.39
CA ASN A 119 -2.09 13.49 -14.58
C ASN A 119 -3.14 12.41 -14.88
N ILE A 120 -4.13 12.31 -13.97
CA ILE A 120 -5.40 11.63 -14.22
C ILE A 120 -5.96 11.99 -15.61
N GLY A 121 -5.60 13.18 -16.13
CA GLY A 121 -5.85 13.56 -17.52
C GLY A 121 -5.34 12.57 -18.56
N ASN A 122 -4.27 11.82 -18.31
CA ASN A 122 -3.78 10.79 -19.24
C ASN A 122 -4.66 9.53 -19.26
N LEU A 123 -5.44 9.29 -18.22
CA LEU A 123 -6.42 8.20 -18.15
C LEU A 123 -7.79 8.63 -18.69
N ASN A 124 -8.00 9.91 -19.00
CA ASN A 124 -9.24 10.40 -19.59
C ASN A 124 -9.19 10.32 -21.13
N PRO A 125 -10.00 9.45 -21.77
CA PRO A 125 -10.01 9.31 -23.24
C PRO A 125 -10.25 10.63 -23.98
N LYS A 126 -10.98 11.59 -23.39
CA LYS A 126 -11.24 12.90 -23.97
C LYS A 126 -10.00 13.79 -24.03
N SER A 127 -9.10 13.70 -23.04
CA SER A 127 -7.84 14.46 -23.06
C SER A 127 -6.79 13.86 -23.99
N ALA A 128 -6.82 12.54 -24.22
CA ALA A 128 -5.97 11.86 -25.19
C ALA A 128 -6.34 12.23 -26.64
N LEU A 129 -7.62 12.46 -26.92
CA LEU A 129 -8.11 12.89 -28.22
C LEU A 129 -7.78 14.38 -28.53
N ALA A 130 -7.80 15.24 -27.52
CA ALA A 130 -7.44 16.65 -27.66
C ALA A 130 -5.95 16.86 -28.01
N LYS A 131 -5.06 15.98 -27.58
CA LYS A 131 -3.62 16.04 -27.94
C LYS A 131 -3.32 15.55 -29.37
N LYS A 132 -4.18 14.76 -29.98
CA LYS A 132 -4.02 14.30 -31.39
C LYS A 132 -4.51 15.31 -32.42
N GLY A 133 -5.27 16.31 -32.03
CA GLY A 133 -5.80 17.35 -32.93
C GLY A 133 -4.97 18.64 -32.99
N ALA A 134 -3.81 18.70 -32.33
CA ALA A 134 -2.93 19.87 -32.25
C ALA A 134 -1.57 19.66 -32.92
N ALA A 135 -1.50 18.73 -33.89
CA ALA A 135 -0.33 18.49 -34.76
C ALA A 135 -0.62 18.85 -36.21
#